data_e39636712e204f93bffb652dc354e7ca
#
_entry.id   e39636712e204f93bffb652dc354e7ca
#
_cell.length_a   1.000
_cell.length_b   1.000
_cell.length_c   1.000
_cell.angle_alpha   90.00
_cell.angle_beta   90.00
_cell.angle_gamma   90.00
#
_symmetry.space_group_name_H-M   'P 1'
#
loop_
_entity.id
_entity.type
_entity.pdbx_description
1 polymer ?
#
loop_
_entity_poly.entity_id
_entity_poly.type
_entity_poly.pdbx_seq_one_letter_code
_entity_poly.pdbx_strand_id
1 'polypeptide(L)'
;MIRSKGFTLTELLIVLALAAILATLAAPNFRDFVRSTRMTSEANSLLLGLNLARSESVKRGQRITLSSTSTNTSWTEGWDMYDDTGVAGTKDGTDATIRVGEAIDPPLTMTGAANVVGYQPSGVLAPVPAVFTFDLCESDRNGETGRQITISVTGRVSIADFLCP
;
A
#
# COMPACT_ATOMS: atom_id res chain seq x y z
N MET A 1 26.07 54.14 15.25
CA MET A 1 24.64 53.88 15.04
C MET A 1 24.47 53.32 13.64
N ILE A 2 24.16 52.03 13.51
CA ILE A 2 23.90 51.35 12.22
C ILE A 2 22.43 51.66 11.87
N ARG A 3 22.20 52.49 10.83
CA ARG A 3 20.85 52.72 10.30
C ARG A 3 20.35 51.48 9.61
N SER A 4 19.37 50.80 10.18
CA SER A 4 18.62 49.73 9.50
C SER A 4 17.80 50.39 8.36
N LYS A 5 18.08 49.98 7.12
CA LYS A 5 17.25 50.36 5.97
C LYS A 5 15.98 49.49 6.01
N GLY A 6 14.80 50.12 6.07
CA GLY A 6 13.52 49.43 5.97
C GLY A 6 13.23 49.02 4.54
N PHE A 7 12.43 47.95 4.37
CA PHE A 7 11.92 47.51 3.06
C PHE A 7 10.91 48.50 2.51
N THR A 8 10.96 48.75 1.21
CA THR A 8 9.93 49.55 0.53
C THR A 8 8.70 48.67 0.22
N LEU A 9 7.52 49.30 0.12
CA LEU A 9 6.29 48.61 -0.24
C LEU A 9 6.38 47.97 -1.63
N THR A 10 7.06 48.57 -2.57
CA THR A 10 7.29 48.08 -3.92
C THR A 10 8.20 46.85 -3.94
N GLU A 11 9.24 46.77 -3.11
CA GLU A 11 10.09 45.57 -2.98
C GLU A 11 9.29 44.38 -2.43
N LEU A 12 8.42 44.65 -1.45
CA LEU A 12 7.57 43.58 -0.91
C LEU A 12 6.62 43.06 -1.98
N LEU A 13 5.99 43.92 -2.79
CA LEU A 13 5.08 43.49 -3.87
C LEU A 13 5.79 42.71 -4.93
N ILE A 14 7.01 43.08 -5.33
CA ILE A 14 7.80 42.32 -6.31
C ILE A 14 8.17 40.95 -5.77
N VAL A 15 8.61 40.86 -4.52
CA VAL A 15 8.95 39.55 -3.89
C VAL A 15 7.72 38.65 -3.81
N LEU A 16 6.55 39.18 -3.44
CA LEU A 16 5.31 38.40 -3.41
C LEU A 16 4.88 37.92 -4.81
N ALA A 17 5.02 38.75 -5.82
CA ALA A 17 4.72 38.40 -7.20
C ALA A 17 5.64 37.27 -7.70
N LEU A 18 6.95 37.34 -7.45
CA LEU A 18 7.91 36.33 -7.80
C LEU A 18 7.65 35.03 -7.04
N ALA A 19 7.36 35.13 -5.73
CA ALA A 19 7.02 33.96 -4.92
C ALA A 19 5.74 33.25 -5.42
N ALA A 20 4.73 34.01 -5.83
CA ALA A 20 3.50 33.46 -6.40
C ALA A 20 3.77 32.69 -7.72
N ILE A 21 4.60 33.23 -8.61
CA ILE A 21 4.99 32.58 -9.86
C ILE A 21 5.74 31.26 -9.57
N LEU A 22 6.72 31.30 -8.66
CA LEU A 22 7.49 30.10 -8.28
C LEU A 22 6.59 29.03 -7.64
N ALA A 23 5.65 29.44 -6.79
CA ALA A 23 4.71 28.53 -6.16
C ALA A 23 3.83 27.80 -7.17
N THR A 24 3.37 28.45 -8.24
CA THR A 24 2.55 27.81 -9.29
C THR A 24 3.33 26.77 -10.08
N LEU A 25 4.62 26.95 -10.28
CA LEU A 25 5.49 25.98 -10.96
C LEU A 25 5.88 24.79 -10.07
N ALA A 26 6.01 25.00 -8.77
CA ALA A 26 6.40 23.97 -7.81
C ALA A 26 5.23 23.06 -7.39
N ALA A 27 4.01 23.60 -7.32
CA ALA A 27 2.84 22.91 -6.79
C ALA A 27 2.49 21.57 -7.50
N PRO A 28 2.49 21.44 -8.85
CA PRO A 28 2.16 20.18 -9.51
C PRO A 28 3.16 19.08 -9.19
N ASN A 29 4.45 19.36 -9.28
CA ASN A 29 5.51 18.39 -8.99
C ASN A 29 5.47 17.89 -7.53
N PHE A 30 5.11 18.75 -6.60
CA PHE A 30 4.97 18.38 -5.19
C PHE A 30 3.79 17.42 -4.95
N ARG A 31 2.67 17.64 -5.64
CA ARG A 31 1.50 16.74 -5.55
C ARG A 31 1.83 15.33 -6.06
N ASP A 32 2.49 15.23 -7.21
CA ASP A 32 2.89 13.93 -7.77
C ASP A 32 3.91 13.22 -6.88
N PHE A 33 4.83 13.95 -6.28
CA PHE A 33 5.76 13.40 -5.29
C PHE A 33 5.04 12.84 -4.05
N VAL A 34 4.09 13.57 -3.48
CA VAL A 34 3.31 13.11 -2.30
C VAL A 34 2.51 11.86 -2.65
N ARG A 35 1.85 11.83 -3.83
CA ARG A 35 1.08 10.66 -4.31
C ARG A 35 1.97 9.43 -4.48
N SER A 36 3.10 9.58 -5.16
CA SER A 36 4.06 8.49 -5.37
C SER A 36 4.62 7.94 -4.04
N THR A 37 4.92 8.84 -3.10
CA THR A 37 5.38 8.45 -1.76
C THR A 37 4.32 7.67 -1.00
N ARG A 38 3.06 8.11 -1.07
CA ARG A 38 1.94 7.43 -0.43
C ARG A 38 1.71 6.05 -1.04
N MET A 39 1.68 5.93 -2.38
CA MET A 39 1.55 4.65 -3.06
C MET A 39 2.66 3.67 -2.66
N THR A 40 3.90 4.14 -2.57
CA THR A 40 5.03 3.33 -2.11
C THR A 40 4.87 2.91 -0.65
N SER A 41 4.35 3.77 0.21
CA SER A 41 4.08 3.47 1.62
C SER A 41 3.03 2.37 1.78
N GLU A 42 1.92 2.45 1.03
CA GLU A 42 0.86 1.44 1.07
C GLU A 42 1.34 0.08 0.53
N ALA A 43 2.07 0.08 -0.58
CA ALA A 43 2.67 -1.14 -1.12
C ALA A 43 3.63 -1.81 -0.11
N ASN A 44 4.46 -1.01 0.56
CA ASN A 44 5.37 -1.51 1.59
C ASN A 44 4.63 -2.00 2.86
N SER A 45 3.51 -1.38 3.22
CA SER A 45 2.68 -1.81 4.35
C SER A 45 2.14 -3.23 4.13
N LEU A 46 1.60 -3.51 2.94
CA LEU A 46 1.15 -4.85 2.58
C LEU A 46 2.32 -5.84 2.49
N LEU A 47 3.46 -5.45 1.88
CA LEU A 47 4.65 -6.29 1.79
C LEU A 47 5.14 -6.71 3.18
N LEU A 48 5.16 -5.80 4.14
CA LEU A 48 5.51 -6.10 5.53
C LEU A 48 4.49 -7.06 6.17
N GLY A 49 3.20 -6.87 5.92
CA GLY A 49 2.14 -7.78 6.37
C GLY A 49 2.34 -9.20 5.83
N LEU A 50 2.58 -9.35 4.53
CA LEU A 50 2.81 -10.63 3.87
C LEU A 50 4.07 -11.34 4.38
N ASN A 51 5.18 -10.61 4.55
CA ASN A 51 6.40 -11.18 5.12
C ASN A 51 6.21 -11.58 6.59
N LEU A 52 5.45 -10.83 7.36
CA LEU A 52 5.09 -11.18 8.73
C LEU A 52 4.26 -12.47 8.76
N ALA A 53 3.23 -12.58 7.92
CA ALA A 53 2.41 -13.78 7.84
C ALA A 53 3.24 -15.03 7.50
N ARG A 54 4.15 -14.90 6.54
CA ARG A 54 5.09 -15.96 6.20
C ARG A 54 5.98 -16.36 7.37
N SER A 55 6.52 -15.39 8.09
CA SER A 55 7.39 -15.67 9.24
C SER A 55 6.63 -16.29 10.40
N GLU A 56 5.40 -15.82 10.67
CA GLU A 56 4.53 -16.39 11.70
C GLU A 56 4.07 -17.81 11.34
N SER A 57 3.80 -18.09 10.06
CA SER A 57 3.43 -19.44 9.64
C SER A 57 4.53 -20.47 9.91
N VAL A 58 5.79 -20.12 9.60
CA VAL A 58 6.96 -20.96 9.87
C VAL A 58 7.22 -21.09 11.37
N LYS A 59 7.15 -19.97 12.10
CA LYS A 59 7.43 -19.91 13.55
C LYS A 59 6.41 -20.71 14.37
N ARG A 60 5.12 -20.60 14.02
CA ARG A 60 4.03 -21.28 14.75
C ARG A 60 3.79 -22.72 14.27
N GLY A 61 4.31 -23.08 13.10
CA GLY A 61 4.03 -24.35 12.48
C GLY A 61 2.56 -24.52 12.06
N GLN A 62 1.88 -23.39 11.81
CA GLN A 62 0.45 -23.32 11.47
C GLN A 62 0.25 -22.50 10.20
N ARG A 63 -0.89 -22.66 9.55
CA ARG A 63 -1.28 -21.79 8.44
C ARG A 63 -1.60 -20.40 8.98
N ILE A 64 -1.07 -19.37 8.33
CA ILE A 64 -1.42 -17.97 8.58
C ILE A 64 -2.04 -17.40 7.30
N THR A 65 -3.20 -16.82 7.43
CA THR A 65 -3.99 -16.31 6.32
C THR A 65 -4.22 -14.82 6.46
N LEU A 66 -4.13 -14.10 5.34
CA LEU A 66 -4.64 -12.74 5.19
C LEU A 66 -5.92 -12.82 4.36
N SER A 67 -6.97 -12.18 4.83
CA SER A 67 -8.20 -11.98 4.06
C SER A 67 -8.54 -10.51 3.96
N SER A 68 -9.00 -10.09 2.78
CA SER A 68 -9.63 -8.79 2.62
C SER A 68 -10.83 -8.68 3.55
N THR A 69 -11.07 -7.48 4.11
CA THR A 69 -12.31 -7.19 4.84
C THR A 69 -13.52 -7.08 3.92
N SER A 70 -13.27 -6.92 2.61
CA SER A 70 -14.31 -6.91 1.58
C SER A 70 -14.66 -8.32 1.12
N THR A 71 -15.90 -8.52 0.66
CA THR A 71 -16.39 -9.80 0.15
C THR A 71 -15.93 -10.10 -1.29
N ASN A 72 -15.33 -9.14 -1.95
CA ASN A 72 -14.79 -9.24 -3.31
C ASN A 72 -13.26 -9.21 -3.30
N THR A 73 -12.63 -9.08 -4.47
CA THR A 73 -11.17 -9.00 -4.62
C THR A 73 -10.55 -7.65 -4.27
N SER A 74 -11.35 -6.70 -3.73
CA SER A 74 -10.84 -5.42 -3.24
C SER A 74 -10.12 -5.59 -1.92
N TRP A 75 -8.94 -5.02 -1.82
CA TRP A 75 -8.11 -4.94 -0.61
C TRP A 75 -8.01 -3.50 -0.07
N THR A 76 -8.77 -2.59 -0.69
CA THR A 76 -8.80 -1.17 -0.34
C THR A 76 -9.37 -0.93 1.06
N GLU A 77 -10.34 -1.74 1.49
CA GLU A 77 -11.01 -1.60 2.79
C GLU A 77 -10.19 -2.18 3.96
N GLY A 78 -8.97 -2.62 3.68
CA GLY A 78 -8.09 -3.24 4.67
C GLY A 78 -8.12 -4.77 4.62
N TRP A 79 -7.40 -5.38 5.56
CA TRP A 79 -7.25 -6.83 5.64
C TRP A 79 -7.01 -7.29 7.07
N ASP A 80 -7.42 -8.53 7.33
CA ASP A 80 -7.16 -9.25 8.57
C ASP A 80 -6.12 -10.34 8.35
N MET A 81 -5.14 -10.45 9.27
CA MET A 81 -4.21 -11.56 9.37
C MET A 81 -4.57 -12.39 10.60
N TYR A 82 -4.74 -13.70 10.43
CA TYR A 82 -5.14 -14.60 11.50
C TYR A 82 -4.47 -15.98 11.38
N ASP A 83 -4.42 -16.71 12.48
CA ASP A 83 -4.05 -18.14 12.46
C ASP A 83 -5.26 -18.94 11.95
N ASP A 84 -5.06 -19.63 10.84
CA ASP A 84 -6.11 -20.32 10.11
C ASP A 84 -6.12 -21.80 10.55
N THR A 85 -6.81 -22.06 11.66
CA THR A 85 -6.84 -23.38 12.31
C THR A 85 -8.07 -24.22 11.94
N GLY A 86 -9.14 -23.56 11.48
CA GLY A 86 -10.41 -24.16 11.10
C GLY A 86 -10.53 -24.46 9.60
N VAL A 87 -11.56 -23.87 8.98
CA VAL A 87 -11.78 -24.00 7.54
C VAL A 87 -10.81 -23.12 6.77
N ALA A 88 -9.96 -23.74 5.99
CA ALA A 88 -8.89 -23.09 5.26
C ALA A 88 -9.35 -21.84 4.45
N GLY A 89 -8.76 -20.71 4.75
CA GLY A 89 -9.05 -19.44 4.07
C GLY A 89 -10.34 -18.76 4.51
N THR A 90 -10.97 -19.22 5.57
CA THR A 90 -12.18 -18.62 6.15
C THR A 90 -11.90 -18.25 7.59
N LYS A 91 -11.99 -16.97 7.93
CA LYS A 91 -11.86 -16.54 9.33
C LYS A 91 -13.09 -17.01 10.12
N ASP A 92 -12.91 -17.86 11.08
CA ASP A 92 -13.96 -18.39 11.96
C ASP A 92 -13.72 -18.07 13.44
N GLY A 93 -14.62 -18.54 14.33
CA GLY A 93 -14.56 -18.21 15.76
C GLY A 93 -13.39 -18.86 16.51
N THR A 94 -12.64 -19.77 15.88
CA THR A 94 -11.45 -20.43 16.46
C THR A 94 -10.15 -19.73 16.10
N ASP A 95 -10.19 -18.79 15.15
CA ASP A 95 -9.02 -18.13 14.58
C ASP A 95 -8.65 -16.85 15.34
N ALA A 96 -7.46 -16.81 15.88
CA ALA A 96 -6.95 -15.63 16.55
C ALA A 96 -6.41 -14.60 15.55
N THR A 97 -6.91 -13.37 15.60
CA THR A 97 -6.38 -12.27 14.81
C THR A 97 -4.98 -11.89 15.28
N ILE A 98 -4.01 -11.88 14.38
CA ILE A 98 -2.61 -11.53 14.64
C ILE A 98 -2.36 -10.05 14.34
N ARG A 99 -2.91 -9.57 13.23
CA ARG A 99 -2.75 -8.18 12.78
C ARG A 99 -3.93 -7.78 11.89
N VAL A 100 -4.21 -6.48 11.91
CA VAL A 100 -5.18 -5.83 11.00
C VAL A 100 -4.42 -4.82 10.15
N GLY A 101 -4.66 -4.81 8.86
CA GLY A 101 -4.21 -3.76 7.94
C GLY A 101 -5.33 -2.74 7.78
N GLU A 102 -4.95 -1.48 7.84
CA GLU A 102 -5.90 -0.37 7.73
C GLU A 102 -6.42 -0.22 6.30
N ALA A 103 -7.58 0.44 6.17
CA ALA A 103 -8.12 0.82 4.88
C ALA A 103 -7.22 1.84 4.18
N ILE A 104 -7.15 1.75 2.86
CA ILE A 104 -6.40 2.68 2.01
C ILE A 104 -7.33 3.84 1.66
N ASP A 105 -6.89 5.07 1.94
CA ASP A 105 -7.70 6.23 1.60
C ASP A 105 -7.71 6.53 0.09
N PRO A 106 -8.81 7.04 -0.45
CA PRO A 106 -8.87 7.51 -1.83
C PRO A 106 -7.77 8.56 -2.16
N PRO A 107 -7.33 8.66 -3.41
CA PRO A 107 -7.83 7.92 -4.59
C PRO A 107 -7.17 6.56 -4.82
N LEU A 108 -6.33 6.07 -3.90
CA LEU A 108 -5.66 4.78 -4.05
C LEU A 108 -6.66 3.62 -3.87
N THR A 109 -6.52 2.61 -4.72
CA THR A 109 -7.30 1.37 -4.67
C THR A 109 -6.36 0.18 -4.80
N MET A 110 -6.65 -0.89 -4.09
CA MET A 110 -5.89 -2.14 -4.16
C MET A 110 -6.81 -3.29 -4.52
N THR A 111 -6.45 -4.03 -5.55
CA THR A 111 -7.17 -5.22 -6.02
C THR A 111 -6.25 -6.43 -5.96
N GLY A 112 -6.69 -7.54 -5.37
CA GLY A 112 -5.94 -8.79 -5.33
C GLY A 112 -6.46 -9.80 -6.36
N ALA A 113 -5.65 -10.81 -6.68
CA ALA A 113 -6.07 -11.93 -7.51
C ALA A 113 -7.21 -12.76 -6.88
N ALA A 114 -7.34 -12.74 -5.54
CA ALA A 114 -8.45 -13.26 -4.76
C ALA A 114 -8.59 -12.44 -3.47
N ASN A 115 -9.63 -12.68 -2.69
CA ASN A 115 -9.86 -12.02 -1.40
C ASN A 115 -9.13 -12.67 -0.22
N VAL A 116 -8.42 -13.77 -0.45
CA VAL A 116 -7.70 -14.53 0.58
C VAL A 116 -6.35 -14.96 0.04
N VAL A 117 -5.31 -14.86 0.85
CA VAL A 117 -3.96 -15.39 0.60
C VAL A 117 -3.38 -15.95 1.90
N GLY A 118 -2.86 -17.17 1.87
CA GLY A 118 -2.32 -17.83 3.05
C GLY A 118 -0.92 -18.39 2.85
N TYR A 119 -0.24 -18.65 3.96
CA TYR A 119 1.05 -19.32 4.01
C TYR A 119 0.94 -20.62 4.80
N GLN A 120 1.47 -21.70 4.24
CA GLN A 120 1.63 -22.98 4.95
C GLN A 120 2.74 -22.90 6.00
N PRO A 121 2.81 -23.85 6.94
CA PRO A 121 3.92 -23.96 7.90
C PRO A 121 5.31 -24.00 7.28
N SER A 122 5.41 -24.42 6.03
CA SER A 122 6.65 -24.41 5.24
C SER A 122 7.04 -23.03 4.68
N GLY A 123 6.20 -22.01 4.85
CA GLY A 123 6.40 -20.66 4.31
C GLY A 123 6.09 -20.53 2.82
N VAL A 124 5.47 -21.54 2.18
CA VAL A 124 4.97 -21.48 0.81
C VAL A 124 3.50 -21.04 0.79
N LEU A 125 3.04 -20.54 -0.36
CA LEU A 125 1.63 -20.15 -0.53
C LEU A 125 0.66 -21.32 -0.35
N ALA A 126 -0.51 -21.04 0.21
CA ALA A 126 -1.63 -21.96 0.32
C ALA A 126 -3.00 -21.28 0.27
N PRO A 127 -4.02 -21.94 -0.24
CA PRO A 127 -4.02 -22.78 -1.41
C PRO A 127 -3.87 -21.96 -2.66
N VAL A 128 -3.32 -22.53 -3.65
CA VAL A 128 -2.79 -22.04 -4.90
C VAL A 128 -3.68 -21.07 -5.70
N PRO A 129 -3.18 -19.95 -6.26
CA PRO A 129 -2.61 -19.97 -7.60
C PRO A 129 -1.09 -19.96 -7.57
N ALA A 130 -0.44 -20.32 -8.68
CA ALA A 130 1.02 -20.43 -8.76
C ALA A 130 1.76 -19.11 -8.44
N VAL A 131 1.08 -17.99 -8.62
CA VAL A 131 1.53 -16.63 -8.30
C VAL A 131 0.30 -15.84 -7.85
N PHE A 132 0.45 -15.02 -6.80
CA PHE A 132 -0.61 -14.12 -6.34
C PHE A 132 -0.17 -12.68 -6.57
N THR A 133 -1.05 -11.86 -7.11
CA THR A 133 -0.77 -10.45 -7.39
C THR A 133 -1.75 -9.53 -6.69
N PHE A 134 -1.25 -8.36 -6.30
CA PHE A 134 -2.04 -7.22 -5.88
C PHE A 134 -1.66 -6.03 -6.76
N ASP A 135 -2.65 -5.36 -7.31
CA ASP A 135 -2.48 -4.18 -8.12
C ASP A 135 -2.93 -2.95 -7.30
N LEU A 136 -2.02 -2.03 -7.06
CA LEU A 136 -2.24 -0.78 -6.36
C LEU A 136 -2.22 0.36 -7.36
N CYS A 137 -3.37 0.99 -7.58
CA CYS A 137 -3.60 2.02 -8.58
C CYS A 137 -4.33 3.23 -8.01
N GLU A 138 -4.24 4.38 -8.69
CA GLU A 138 -5.10 5.53 -8.44
C GLU A 138 -6.38 5.42 -9.29
N SER A 139 -7.55 5.53 -8.65
CA SER A 139 -8.84 5.38 -9.31
C SER A 139 -9.20 6.54 -10.26
N ASP A 140 -8.52 7.67 -10.11
CA ASP A 140 -8.72 8.90 -10.90
C ASP A 140 -7.70 9.10 -12.04
N ARG A 141 -6.78 8.14 -12.23
CA ARG A 141 -5.66 8.26 -13.19
C ARG A 141 -5.39 6.93 -13.92
N ASN A 142 -6.19 6.62 -14.93
CA ASN A 142 -5.96 5.46 -15.78
C ASN A 142 -4.72 5.66 -16.66
N GLY A 143 -3.97 4.58 -16.90
CA GLY A 143 -2.75 4.61 -17.71
C GLY A 143 -1.51 5.16 -17.00
N GLU A 144 -1.59 5.47 -15.72
CA GLU A 144 -0.45 5.91 -14.91
C GLU A 144 0.26 4.72 -14.24
N THR A 145 1.47 4.96 -13.79
CA THR A 145 2.27 3.93 -13.13
C THR A 145 1.80 3.70 -11.69
N GLY A 146 1.28 2.51 -11.43
CA GLY A 146 0.99 1.98 -10.10
C GLY A 146 2.09 1.09 -9.56
N ARG A 147 1.73 0.27 -8.56
CA ARG A 147 2.60 -0.75 -7.97
C ARG A 147 1.92 -2.11 -8.01
N GLN A 148 2.63 -3.13 -8.49
CA GLN A 148 2.19 -4.51 -8.39
C GLN A 148 3.02 -5.24 -7.35
N ILE A 149 2.34 -5.84 -6.36
CA ILE A 149 2.94 -6.70 -5.36
C ILE A 149 2.69 -8.14 -5.80
N THR A 150 3.74 -8.91 -5.98
CA THR A 150 3.67 -10.30 -6.46
C THR A 150 4.21 -11.24 -5.41
N ILE A 151 3.47 -12.32 -5.14
CA ILE A 151 3.91 -13.42 -4.27
C ILE A 151 4.16 -14.63 -5.16
N SER A 152 5.38 -15.14 -5.15
CA SER A 152 5.73 -16.37 -5.84
C SER A 152 5.20 -17.60 -5.09
N VAL A 153 5.16 -18.76 -5.75
CA VAL A 153 4.77 -20.06 -5.15
C VAL A 153 5.56 -20.37 -3.88
N THR A 154 6.85 -19.99 -3.87
CA THR A 154 7.73 -20.18 -2.72
C THR A 154 7.44 -19.20 -1.56
N GLY A 155 6.43 -18.34 -1.70
CA GLY A 155 6.06 -17.35 -0.69
C GLY A 155 6.91 -16.09 -0.66
N ARG A 156 7.81 -15.89 -1.65
CA ARG A 156 8.61 -14.65 -1.76
C ARG A 156 7.74 -13.51 -2.30
N VAL A 157 7.77 -12.39 -1.62
CA VAL A 157 7.08 -11.16 -2.04
C VAL A 157 8.05 -10.24 -2.77
N SER A 158 7.59 -9.59 -3.82
CA SER A 158 8.31 -8.56 -4.59
C SER A 158 7.35 -7.44 -4.99
N ILE A 159 7.87 -6.24 -5.20
CA ILE A 159 7.13 -5.09 -5.70
C ILE A 159 7.79 -4.64 -7.00
N ALA A 160 6.98 -4.30 -7.99
CA ALA A 160 7.40 -3.76 -9.27
C ALA A 160 6.48 -2.61 -9.70
N ASP A 161 6.96 -1.80 -10.63
CA ASP A 161 6.12 -0.82 -11.31
C ASP A 161 5.15 -1.55 -12.24
N PHE A 162 3.92 -1.04 -12.29
CA PHE A 162 2.82 -1.62 -13.05
C PHE A 162 2.03 -0.51 -13.72
N LEU A 163 1.62 -0.73 -14.97
CA LEU A 163 0.76 0.22 -15.69
C LEU A 163 -0.70 -0.08 -15.34
N CYS A 164 -1.35 0.84 -14.67
CA CYS A 164 -2.75 0.71 -14.28
C CYS A 164 -3.69 0.74 -15.50
N PRO A 165 -4.70 -0.14 -15.53
CA PRO A 165 -5.66 -0.23 -16.65
C PRO A 165 -6.55 1.01 -16.80
#